data_a6cf3c1cd4add57594c1fbf73986013e
#
_entry.id   a6cf3c1cd4add57594c1fbf73986013e
#
_cell.length_a   1.000
_cell.length_b   1.000
_cell.length_c   1.000
_cell.angle_alpha   90.00
_cell.angle_beta   90.00
_cell.angle_gamma   90.00
#
_symmetry.space_group_name_H-M   'P 1'
#
loop_
_entity.id
_entity.type
_entity.pdbx_description
1 polymer ?
#
loop_
_entity_poly.entity_id
_entity_poly.type
_entity_poly.pdbx_seq_one_letter_code
_entity_poly.pdbx_strand_id
1 'polypeptide(L)'
;GQVYRARLKTGEEVAVKVQRPDLESIISIDVAILFRLVKLTNRFFPKANENADWEGMLHEFHTTIFEEMDYVKEGRNADRFRYNFRTWRAIRVPKIFWTHSSTRVLTLEFIRGTKVVDIQGLKAHRISPVKVNRLLIRTYLKQLLEDGFFHADPHPGNLLVMDSGHLAFFDFGMVGRISPKLQAQMIDAFFHVVGRDV
;
A
#
# COMPACT_ATOMS: atom_id res chain seq x y z
N GLY A 1 13.57 -3.61 3.32
CA GLY A 1 13.33 -4.49 4.47
C GLY A 1 13.40 -5.96 4.11
N GLN A 2 13.40 -6.82 5.11
CA GLN A 2 13.33 -8.27 4.95
C GLN A 2 12.09 -8.77 5.69
N VAL A 3 11.45 -9.82 5.17
CA VAL A 3 10.26 -10.42 5.79
C VAL A 3 10.58 -11.87 6.12
N TYR A 4 10.35 -12.23 7.38
CA TYR A 4 10.57 -13.57 7.90
C TYR A 4 9.25 -14.18 8.36
N ARG A 5 9.09 -15.47 8.13
CA ARG A 5 8.03 -16.25 8.76
C ARG A 5 8.52 -16.74 10.12
N ALA A 6 7.70 -16.53 11.16
CA ALA A 6 8.02 -16.92 12.52
C ALA A 6 6.78 -17.50 13.23
N ARG A 7 6.99 -18.01 14.44
CA ARG A 7 5.90 -18.41 15.34
C ARG A 7 6.12 -17.76 16.69
N LEU A 8 5.10 -17.12 17.20
CA LEU A 8 5.12 -16.55 18.55
C LEU A 8 5.11 -17.68 19.60
N LYS A 9 5.57 -17.37 20.81
CA LYS A 9 5.52 -18.33 21.93
C LYS A 9 4.08 -18.73 22.29
N THR A 10 3.10 -17.90 21.93
CA THR A 10 1.66 -18.12 22.07
C THR A 10 1.08 -19.05 21.00
N GLY A 11 1.89 -19.43 19.98
CA GLY A 11 1.54 -20.41 18.95
C GLY A 11 1.15 -19.84 17.59
N GLU A 12 0.85 -18.53 17.49
CA GLU A 12 0.44 -17.90 16.25
C GLU A 12 1.57 -17.84 15.23
N GLU A 13 1.26 -18.14 13.96
CA GLU A 13 2.17 -17.89 12.84
C GLU A 13 2.13 -16.42 12.46
N VAL A 14 3.30 -15.82 12.32
CA VAL A 14 3.46 -14.40 12.01
C VAL A 14 4.45 -14.18 10.87
N ALA A 15 4.25 -13.08 10.15
CA ALA A 15 5.25 -12.48 9.30
C ALA A 15 5.92 -11.33 10.08
N VAL A 16 7.24 -11.29 10.09
CA VAL A 16 8.02 -10.25 10.75
C VAL A 16 8.79 -9.48 9.70
N LYS A 17 8.37 -8.26 9.46
CA LYS A 17 9.03 -7.31 8.55
C LYS A 17 10.07 -6.54 9.35
N VAL A 18 11.34 -6.65 8.95
CA VAL A 18 12.46 -6.01 9.64
C VAL A 18 13.14 -5.03 8.69
N GLN A 19 13.36 -3.81 9.14
CA GLN A 19 14.06 -2.80 8.39
C GLN A 19 15.55 -3.11 8.33
N ARG A 20 16.21 -2.80 7.21
CA ARG A 20 17.67 -2.92 7.13
C ARG A 20 18.33 -1.94 8.10
N PRO A 21 19.43 -2.35 8.77
CA PRO A 21 20.23 -1.42 9.55
C PRO A 21 20.69 -0.25 8.68
N ASP A 22 20.86 0.92 9.28
CA ASP A 22 21.41 2.13 8.66
C ASP A 22 20.70 2.66 7.41
N LEU A 23 19.48 2.13 7.11
CA LEU A 23 18.72 2.53 5.93
C LEU A 23 18.44 4.04 5.91
N GLU A 24 18.09 4.60 7.07
CA GLU A 24 17.85 6.04 7.24
C GLU A 24 19.07 6.88 6.88
N SER A 25 20.26 6.48 7.34
CA SER A 25 21.51 7.17 7.05
C SER A 25 21.86 7.11 5.56
N ILE A 26 21.70 5.93 4.95
CA ILE A 26 21.98 5.72 3.53
C ILE A 26 21.05 6.61 2.68
N ILE A 27 19.73 6.56 2.94
CA ILE A 27 18.77 7.37 2.20
C ILE A 27 19.00 8.86 2.40
N SER A 28 19.33 9.30 3.62
CA SER A 28 19.66 10.71 3.89
C SER A 28 20.83 11.22 3.06
N ILE A 29 21.87 10.39 2.89
CA ILE A 29 23.03 10.73 2.06
C ILE A 29 22.62 10.80 0.58
N ASP A 30 21.88 9.80 0.08
CA ASP A 30 21.46 9.75 -1.31
C ASP A 30 20.56 10.95 -1.67
N VAL A 31 19.62 11.29 -0.81
CA VAL A 31 18.74 12.45 -0.98
C VAL A 31 19.53 13.75 -0.93
N ALA A 32 20.50 13.88 -0.02
CA ALA A 32 21.37 15.07 0.03
C ALA A 32 22.20 15.24 -1.26
N ILE A 33 22.65 14.13 -1.86
CA ILE A 33 23.35 14.16 -3.15
C ILE A 33 22.40 14.63 -4.26
N LEU A 34 21.16 14.09 -4.30
CA LEU A 34 20.16 14.51 -5.28
C LEU A 34 19.84 16.00 -5.19
N PHE A 35 19.63 16.54 -3.97
CA PHE A 35 19.44 17.98 -3.77
C PHE A 35 20.61 18.82 -4.28
N ARG A 36 21.88 18.36 -4.07
CA ARG A 36 23.05 19.05 -4.60
C ARG A 36 23.09 19.03 -6.13
N LEU A 37 22.74 17.90 -6.73
CA LEU A 37 22.67 17.77 -8.19
C LEU A 37 21.61 18.70 -8.79
N VAL A 38 20.41 18.76 -8.21
CA VAL A 38 19.35 19.67 -8.67
C VAL A 38 19.77 21.14 -8.56
N LYS A 39 20.41 21.54 -7.45
CA LYS A 39 20.94 22.89 -7.31
C LYS A 39 22.01 23.21 -8.36
N LEU A 40 22.84 22.23 -8.68
CA LEU A 40 23.90 22.38 -9.70
C LEU A 40 23.27 22.53 -11.10
N THR A 41 22.29 21.68 -11.45
CA THR A 41 21.59 21.77 -12.75
C THR A 41 20.81 23.08 -12.89
N ASN A 42 20.15 23.55 -11.84
CA ASN A 42 19.45 24.84 -11.84
C ASN A 42 20.43 26.02 -12.05
N ARG A 43 21.66 25.90 -11.53
CA ARG A 43 22.70 26.93 -11.70
C ARG A 43 23.28 26.96 -13.11
N PHE A 44 23.55 25.80 -13.71
CA PHE A 44 24.22 25.73 -15.02
C PHE A 44 23.28 25.69 -16.21
N PHE A 45 22.04 25.21 -16.00
CA PHE A 45 21.03 25.02 -17.05
C PHE A 45 19.66 25.58 -16.65
N PRO A 46 19.57 26.88 -16.28
CA PRO A 46 18.33 27.46 -15.76
C PRO A 46 17.17 27.33 -16.74
N LYS A 47 17.40 27.51 -18.06
CA LYS A 47 16.35 27.41 -19.08
C LYS A 47 15.80 25.99 -19.28
N ALA A 48 16.57 24.95 -18.99
CA ALA A 48 16.11 23.57 -19.11
C ALA A 48 15.17 23.19 -17.95
N ASN A 49 15.24 23.93 -16.84
CA ASN A 49 14.49 23.63 -15.61
C ASN A 49 13.34 24.64 -15.37
N GLU A 50 13.10 25.57 -16.27
CA GLU A 50 12.12 26.67 -16.11
C GLU A 50 10.68 26.17 -15.90
N ASN A 51 10.36 24.94 -16.36
CA ASN A 51 9.02 24.34 -16.27
C ASN A 51 8.92 23.18 -15.29
N ALA A 52 9.96 22.87 -14.51
CA ALA A 52 9.97 21.73 -13.62
C ALA A 52 10.41 22.13 -12.22
N ASP A 53 9.52 21.96 -11.23
CA ASP A 53 9.83 22.14 -9.81
C ASP A 53 10.54 20.91 -9.25
N TRP A 54 11.81 20.72 -9.63
CA TRP A 54 12.63 19.63 -9.16
C TRP A 54 12.88 19.65 -7.65
N GLU A 55 12.94 20.83 -7.04
CA GLU A 55 13.15 20.96 -5.59
C GLU A 55 11.89 20.53 -4.84
N GLY A 56 10.69 20.95 -5.27
CA GLY A 56 9.43 20.49 -4.70
C GLY A 56 9.23 19.00 -4.85
N MET A 57 9.52 18.45 -6.02
CA MET A 57 9.46 16.99 -6.25
C MET A 57 10.43 16.21 -5.34
N LEU A 58 11.65 16.70 -5.12
CA LEU A 58 12.60 16.05 -4.21
C LEU A 58 12.18 16.17 -2.75
N HIS A 59 11.54 17.26 -2.33
CA HIS A 59 10.99 17.39 -1.00
C HIS A 59 9.84 16.41 -0.75
N GLU A 60 8.95 16.26 -1.72
CA GLU A 60 7.86 15.28 -1.65
C GLU A 60 8.40 13.85 -1.62
N PHE A 61 9.36 13.54 -2.49
CA PHE A 61 10.06 12.25 -2.50
C PHE A 61 10.73 11.93 -1.17
N HIS A 62 11.47 12.90 -0.60
CA HIS A 62 12.10 12.77 0.72
C HIS A 62 11.05 12.44 1.78
N THR A 63 9.99 13.24 1.86
CA THR A 63 8.92 13.04 2.85
C THR A 63 8.28 11.66 2.70
N THR A 64 7.95 11.25 1.49
CA THR A 64 7.33 9.96 1.19
C THR A 64 8.21 8.79 1.62
N ILE A 65 9.51 8.81 1.27
CA ILE A 65 10.44 7.73 1.65
C ILE A 65 10.58 7.60 3.17
N PHE A 66 10.72 8.73 3.89
CA PHE A 66 10.84 8.69 5.35
C PHE A 66 9.54 8.25 6.02
N GLU A 67 8.39 8.58 5.44
CA GLU A 67 7.10 8.08 5.89
C GLU A 67 6.94 6.57 5.70
N GLU A 68 7.46 6.01 4.59
CA GLU A 68 7.45 4.58 4.33
C GLU A 68 8.41 3.77 5.22
N MET A 69 9.37 4.44 5.84
CA MET A 69 10.26 3.80 6.81
C MET A 69 9.62 3.60 8.19
N ASP A 70 8.51 4.25 8.49
CA ASP A 70 7.84 4.11 9.78
C ASP A 70 6.84 2.94 9.79
N TYR A 71 7.28 1.79 10.28
CA TYR A 71 6.43 0.62 10.41
C TYR A 71 5.29 0.75 11.42
N VAL A 72 5.35 1.70 12.35
CA VAL A 72 4.21 2.02 13.22
C VAL A 72 3.10 2.67 12.38
N LYS A 73 3.46 3.55 11.43
CA LYS A 73 2.50 4.16 10.50
C LYS A 73 1.88 3.09 9.59
N GLU A 74 2.69 2.19 9.04
CA GLU A 74 2.19 1.06 8.23
C GLU A 74 1.21 0.20 9.03
N GLY A 75 1.54 -0.17 10.26
CA GLY A 75 0.65 -0.95 11.12
C GLY A 75 -0.67 -0.24 11.44
N ARG A 76 -0.65 1.07 11.69
CA ARG A 76 -1.87 1.87 11.91
C ARG A 76 -2.74 1.95 10.66
N ASN A 77 -2.12 2.06 9.48
CA ASN A 77 -2.83 2.02 8.21
C ASN A 77 -3.52 0.66 8.01
N ALA A 78 -2.81 -0.44 8.30
CA ALA A 78 -3.38 -1.80 8.25
C ALA A 78 -4.58 -1.94 9.21
N ASP A 79 -4.48 -1.46 10.46
CA ASP A 79 -5.59 -1.51 11.42
C ASP A 79 -6.79 -0.68 10.95
N ARG A 80 -6.57 0.51 10.37
CA ARG A 80 -7.64 1.32 9.78
C ARG A 80 -8.29 0.60 8.61
N PHE A 81 -7.50 0.03 7.72
CA PHE A 81 -7.98 -0.75 6.59
C PHE A 81 -8.81 -1.94 7.07
N ARG A 82 -8.32 -2.69 8.05
CA ARG A 82 -9.03 -3.80 8.68
C ARG A 82 -10.38 -3.35 9.30
N TYR A 83 -10.42 -2.18 9.94
CA TYR A 83 -11.64 -1.61 10.46
C TYR A 83 -12.65 -1.26 9.36
N ASN A 84 -12.22 -0.64 8.26
CA ASN A 84 -13.07 -0.29 7.13
C ASN A 84 -13.70 -1.53 6.48
N PHE A 85 -12.97 -2.64 6.44
CA PHE A 85 -13.43 -3.90 5.86
C PHE A 85 -14.01 -4.91 6.86
N ARG A 86 -14.26 -4.53 8.12
CA ARG A 86 -14.75 -5.45 9.19
C ARG A 86 -16.04 -6.18 8.85
N THR A 87 -16.90 -5.60 8.00
CA THR A 87 -18.15 -6.19 7.52
C THR A 87 -18.01 -6.98 6.22
N TRP A 88 -16.89 -6.87 5.53
CA TRP A 88 -16.60 -7.54 4.26
C TRP A 88 -15.82 -8.82 4.49
N ARG A 89 -16.53 -9.93 4.74
CA ARG A 89 -15.90 -11.23 5.02
C ARG A 89 -14.96 -11.72 3.92
N ALA A 90 -15.17 -11.29 2.67
CA ALA A 90 -14.34 -11.66 1.53
C ALA A 90 -12.97 -10.95 1.50
N ILE A 91 -12.74 -9.97 2.38
CA ILE A 91 -11.48 -9.22 2.47
C ILE A 91 -10.79 -9.58 3.78
N ARG A 92 -9.52 -9.96 3.67
CA ARG A 92 -8.65 -10.23 4.82
C ARG A 92 -7.54 -9.19 4.90
N VAL A 93 -7.38 -8.61 6.08
CA VAL A 93 -6.26 -7.73 6.43
C VAL A 93 -5.57 -8.36 7.64
N PRO A 94 -4.25 -8.56 7.61
CA PRO A 94 -3.54 -9.20 8.70
C PRO A 94 -3.67 -8.41 10.00
N LYS A 95 -3.82 -9.12 11.11
CA LYS A 95 -3.77 -8.54 12.45
C LYS A 95 -2.35 -8.08 12.74
N ILE A 96 -2.21 -6.91 13.34
CA ILE A 96 -0.92 -6.39 13.81
C ILE A 96 -0.70 -6.83 15.27
N PHE A 97 0.48 -7.36 15.55
CA PHE A 97 0.92 -7.73 16.91
C PHE A 97 1.75 -6.59 17.49
N TRP A 98 1.07 -5.58 18.03
CA TRP A 98 1.69 -4.35 18.50
C TRP A 98 2.75 -4.56 19.59
N THR A 99 2.57 -5.55 20.47
CA THR A 99 3.55 -5.92 21.50
C THR A 99 4.87 -6.43 20.93
N HIS A 100 4.89 -6.79 19.64
CA HIS A 100 6.05 -7.30 18.90
C HIS A 100 6.40 -6.40 17.71
N SER A 101 5.93 -5.15 17.73
CA SER A 101 6.15 -4.18 16.65
C SER A 101 6.76 -2.90 17.17
N SER A 102 7.55 -2.22 16.33
CA SER A 102 8.21 -0.94 16.60
C SER A 102 8.36 -0.16 15.30
N THR A 103 9.00 0.99 15.31
CA THR A 103 9.29 1.77 14.10
C THR A 103 10.08 1.01 13.05
N ARG A 104 10.91 0.03 13.45
CA ARG A 104 11.78 -0.74 12.55
C ARG A 104 11.40 -2.22 12.40
N VAL A 105 10.41 -2.69 13.14
CA VAL A 105 9.93 -4.08 13.11
C VAL A 105 8.41 -4.07 13.09
N LEU A 106 7.81 -4.72 12.09
CA LEU A 106 6.36 -4.91 12.03
C LEU A 106 6.04 -6.41 12.07
N THR A 107 5.32 -6.81 13.10
CA THR A 107 4.86 -8.20 13.27
C THR A 107 3.39 -8.28 12.96
N LEU A 108 3.04 -9.08 11.97
CA LEU A 108 1.66 -9.21 11.49
C LEU A 108 1.28 -10.70 11.31
N GLU A 109 -0.01 -10.96 11.29
CA GLU A 109 -0.55 -12.30 11.03
C GLU A 109 0.00 -12.85 9.71
N PHE A 110 0.46 -14.09 9.73
CA PHE A 110 0.89 -14.78 8.52
C PHE A 110 -0.34 -15.33 7.78
N ILE A 111 -0.62 -14.81 6.59
CA ILE A 111 -1.73 -15.27 5.75
C ILE A 111 -1.18 -16.11 4.61
N ARG A 112 -1.77 -17.30 4.41
CA ARG A 112 -1.46 -18.19 3.29
C ARG A 112 -2.42 -17.92 2.14
N GLY A 113 -1.89 -17.99 0.91
CA GLY A 113 -2.70 -17.84 -0.28
C GLY A 113 -1.86 -17.90 -1.55
N THR A 114 -2.55 -17.86 -2.67
CA THR A 114 -1.98 -17.83 -4.02
C THR A 114 -1.88 -16.39 -4.50
N LYS A 115 -0.80 -16.03 -5.20
CA LYS A 115 -0.67 -14.70 -5.79
C LYS A 115 -1.79 -14.44 -6.79
N VAL A 116 -2.35 -13.23 -6.81
CA VAL A 116 -3.46 -12.86 -7.72
C VAL A 116 -3.13 -13.04 -9.20
N VAL A 117 -1.85 -12.99 -9.58
CA VAL A 117 -1.36 -13.18 -10.95
C VAL A 117 -1.08 -14.63 -11.31
N ASP A 118 -1.06 -15.54 -10.34
CA ASP A 118 -0.87 -16.98 -10.58
C ASP A 118 -2.19 -17.65 -10.96
N ILE A 119 -2.56 -17.46 -12.22
CA ILE A 119 -3.83 -17.99 -12.77
C ILE A 119 -3.88 -19.54 -12.69
N GLN A 120 -2.75 -20.22 -12.80
CA GLN A 120 -2.71 -21.69 -12.72
C GLN A 120 -2.92 -22.14 -11.28
N GLY A 121 -2.25 -21.49 -10.31
CA GLY A 121 -2.47 -21.73 -8.89
C GLY A 121 -3.92 -21.47 -8.47
N LEU A 122 -4.53 -20.36 -8.90
CA LEU A 122 -5.93 -20.07 -8.63
C LEU A 122 -6.86 -21.17 -9.16
N LYS A 123 -6.65 -21.63 -10.41
CA LYS A 123 -7.45 -22.72 -11.00
C LYS A 123 -7.26 -24.04 -10.27
N ALA A 124 -6.03 -24.36 -9.83
CA ALA A 124 -5.75 -25.57 -9.03
C ALA A 124 -6.54 -25.60 -7.72
N HIS A 125 -6.74 -24.41 -7.08
CA HIS A 125 -7.59 -24.23 -5.91
C HIS A 125 -9.09 -24.02 -6.25
N ARG A 126 -9.51 -24.22 -7.51
CA ARG A 126 -10.89 -24.02 -8.00
C ARG A 126 -11.41 -22.58 -7.80
N ILE A 127 -10.51 -21.61 -7.80
CA ILE A 127 -10.84 -20.18 -7.65
C ILE A 127 -10.94 -19.56 -9.03
N SER A 128 -12.06 -18.88 -9.31
CA SER A 128 -12.27 -18.19 -10.58
C SER A 128 -11.53 -16.85 -10.61
N PRO A 129 -10.56 -16.65 -11.54
CA PRO A 129 -9.87 -15.36 -11.67
C PRO A 129 -10.83 -14.19 -11.95
N VAL A 130 -11.92 -14.43 -12.67
CA VAL A 130 -12.95 -13.42 -12.95
C VAL A 130 -13.64 -12.96 -11.67
N LYS A 131 -13.96 -13.90 -10.75
CA LYS A 131 -14.54 -13.53 -9.44
C LYS A 131 -13.56 -12.74 -8.60
N VAL A 132 -12.27 -13.11 -8.60
CA VAL A 132 -11.19 -12.39 -7.90
C VAL A 132 -11.08 -10.97 -8.43
N ASN A 133 -11.02 -10.79 -9.75
CA ASN A 133 -10.94 -9.47 -10.37
C ASN A 133 -12.16 -8.59 -10.05
N ARG A 134 -13.37 -9.16 -10.11
CA ARG A 134 -14.58 -8.45 -9.71
C ARG A 134 -14.55 -8.02 -8.23
N LEU A 135 -14.07 -8.89 -7.35
CA LEU A 135 -13.92 -8.57 -5.94
C LEU A 135 -12.89 -7.46 -5.74
N LEU A 136 -11.76 -7.51 -6.45
CA LEU A 136 -10.72 -6.49 -6.40
C LEU A 136 -11.27 -5.11 -6.82
N ILE A 137 -11.94 -5.04 -7.97
CA ILE A 137 -12.56 -3.79 -8.46
C ILE A 137 -13.54 -3.23 -7.41
N ARG A 138 -14.44 -4.06 -6.89
CA ARG A 138 -15.41 -3.62 -5.86
C ARG A 138 -14.71 -3.12 -4.60
N THR A 139 -13.61 -3.76 -4.21
CA THR A 139 -12.81 -3.37 -3.05
C THR A 139 -12.19 -1.99 -3.24
N TYR A 140 -11.63 -1.72 -4.44
CA TYR A 140 -11.07 -0.40 -4.74
C TYR A 140 -12.15 0.69 -4.86
N LEU A 141 -13.28 0.39 -5.49
CA LEU A 141 -14.41 1.33 -5.54
C LEU A 141 -14.89 1.71 -4.14
N LYS A 142 -15.01 0.73 -3.23
CA LYS A 142 -15.36 1.01 -1.83
C LYS A 142 -14.34 1.91 -1.16
N GLN A 143 -13.06 1.63 -1.30
CA GLN A 143 -11.98 2.44 -0.73
C GLN A 143 -12.04 3.90 -1.19
N LEU A 144 -12.26 4.12 -2.50
CA LEU A 144 -12.27 5.44 -3.10
C LEU A 144 -13.61 6.17 -2.82
N LEU A 145 -14.74 5.51 -3.06
CA LEU A 145 -16.05 6.17 -3.06
C LEU A 145 -16.73 6.16 -1.69
N GLU A 146 -16.43 5.20 -0.81
CA GLU A 146 -17.06 5.12 0.51
C GLU A 146 -16.11 5.51 1.63
N ASP A 147 -14.89 4.92 1.68
CA ASP A 147 -13.98 5.10 2.81
C ASP A 147 -13.14 6.38 2.70
N GLY A 148 -12.90 6.89 1.49
CA GLY A 148 -11.95 7.98 1.24
C GLY A 148 -10.53 7.67 1.71
N PHE A 149 -10.24 6.38 1.90
CA PHE A 149 -8.96 5.86 2.36
C PHE A 149 -8.63 4.60 1.57
N PHE A 150 -7.58 4.64 0.78
CA PHE A 150 -7.29 3.59 -0.19
C PHE A 150 -5.81 3.18 -0.18
N HIS A 151 -5.58 1.93 -0.55
CA HIS A 151 -4.26 1.37 -0.79
C HIS A 151 -3.69 1.98 -2.07
N ALA A 152 -2.62 2.75 -1.96
CA ALA A 152 -2.06 3.53 -3.07
C ALA A 152 -1.07 2.74 -3.93
N ASP A 153 -0.65 1.54 -3.49
CA ASP A 153 0.21 0.63 -4.27
C ASP A 153 -0.52 -0.67 -4.63
N PRO A 154 -1.35 -0.69 -5.72
CA PRO A 154 -2.09 -1.87 -6.16
C PRO A 154 -1.22 -2.95 -6.82
N HIS A 155 0.05 -3.03 -6.46
CA HIS A 155 0.95 -4.03 -7.03
C HIS A 155 0.48 -5.45 -6.69
N PRO A 156 0.48 -6.39 -7.66
CA PRO A 156 0.05 -7.77 -7.41
C PRO A 156 0.83 -8.50 -6.31
N GLY A 157 2.03 -8.02 -5.97
CA GLY A 157 2.85 -8.53 -4.87
C GLY A 157 2.26 -8.25 -3.49
N ASN A 158 1.35 -7.28 -3.39
CA ASN A 158 0.69 -6.86 -2.15
C ASN A 158 -0.68 -7.53 -1.96
N LEU A 159 -1.00 -8.51 -2.83
CA LEU A 159 -2.30 -9.17 -2.88
C LEU A 159 -2.17 -10.69 -2.93
N LEU A 160 -2.89 -11.40 -2.07
CA LEU A 160 -3.05 -12.85 -2.15
C LEU A 160 -4.52 -13.24 -2.17
N VAL A 161 -4.80 -14.38 -2.78
CA VAL A 161 -6.11 -15.04 -2.72
C VAL A 161 -5.96 -16.26 -1.84
N MET A 162 -6.71 -16.28 -0.73
CA MET A 162 -6.76 -17.42 0.18
C MET A 162 -7.52 -18.58 -0.47
N ASP A 163 -7.31 -19.82 0.00
CA ASP A 163 -7.99 -21.02 -0.51
C ASP A 163 -9.52 -20.91 -0.41
N SER A 164 -10.03 -20.10 0.51
CA SER A 164 -11.46 -19.75 0.65
C SER A 164 -11.97 -18.80 -0.45
N GLY A 165 -11.10 -18.30 -1.35
CA GLY A 165 -11.42 -17.28 -2.34
C GLY A 165 -11.43 -15.84 -1.81
N HIS A 166 -11.10 -15.64 -0.53
CA HIS A 166 -11.00 -14.31 0.07
C HIS A 166 -9.73 -13.61 -0.42
N LEU A 167 -9.81 -12.29 -0.62
CA LEU A 167 -8.68 -11.45 -1.03
C LEU A 167 -7.97 -10.91 0.21
N ALA A 168 -6.68 -11.12 0.30
CA ALA A 168 -5.84 -10.59 1.38
C ALA A 168 -4.95 -9.47 0.87
N PHE A 169 -4.89 -8.37 1.62
CA PHE A 169 -4.05 -7.21 1.36
C PHE A 169 -2.86 -7.19 2.32
N PHE A 170 -1.69 -6.83 1.82
CA PHE A 170 -0.47 -6.63 2.59
C PHE A 170 0.15 -5.29 2.22
N ASP A 171 1.20 -4.92 2.96
CA ASP A 171 2.02 -3.74 2.72
C ASP A 171 1.18 -2.44 2.66
N PHE A 172 0.93 -1.88 3.83
CA PHE A 172 0.15 -0.65 3.99
C PHE A 172 1.05 0.59 4.15
N GLY A 173 2.30 0.52 3.68
CA GLY A 173 3.25 1.63 3.66
C GLY A 173 2.71 2.81 2.87
N MET A 174 2.16 2.53 1.68
CA MET A 174 1.55 3.54 0.82
C MET A 174 0.02 3.50 0.89
N VAL A 175 -0.58 4.55 1.46
CA VAL A 175 -2.03 4.76 1.47
C VAL A 175 -2.37 6.18 1.03
N GLY A 176 -3.45 6.31 0.29
CA GLY A 176 -3.99 7.61 -0.11
C GLY A 176 -5.23 7.99 0.70
N ARG A 177 -5.49 9.29 0.76
CA ARG A 177 -6.72 9.85 1.37
C ARG A 177 -7.38 10.80 0.39
N ILE A 178 -8.68 10.69 0.27
CA ILE A 178 -9.50 11.56 -0.57
C ILE A 178 -10.36 12.42 0.36
N SER A 179 -10.37 13.74 0.10
CA SER A 179 -11.24 14.64 0.85
C SER A 179 -12.72 14.34 0.54
N PRO A 180 -13.65 14.57 1.48
CA PRO A 180 -15.09 14.37 1.24
C PRO A 180 -15.61 15.14 0.01
N LYS A 181 -15.06 16.32 -0.24
CA LYS A 181 -15.41 17.12 -1.42
C LYS A 181 -15.01 16.42 -2.73
N LEU A 182 -13.76 15.94 -2.81
CA LEU A 182 -13.28 15.21 -4.00
C LEU A 182 -14.01 13.87 -4.17
N GLN A 183 -14.34 13.20 -3.06
CA GLN A 183 -15.10 11.95 -3.08
C GLN A 183 -16.50 12.16 -3.69
N ALA A 184 -17.22 13.21 -3.29
CA ALA A 184 -18.50 13.59 -3.89
C ALA A 184 -18.37 13.86 -5.39
N GLN A 185 -17.35 14.62 -5.82
CA GLN A 185 -17.11 14.89 -7.23
C GLN A 185 -16.79 13.60 -8.04
N MET A 186 -16.06 12.66 -7.46
CA MET A 186 -15.79 11.36 -8.10
C MET A 186 -17.07 10.52 -8.25
N ILE A 187 -17.94 10.54 -7.25
CA ILE A 187 -19.24 9.84 -7.29
C ILE A 187 -20.12 10.45 -8.40
N ASP A 188 -20.23 11.78 -8.46
CA ASP A 188 -21.00 12.45 -9.48
C ASP A 188 -20.46 12.14 -10.89
N ALA A 189 -19.14 12.21 -11.07
CA ALA A 189 -18.50 11.88 -12.34
C ALA A 189 -18.76 10.43 -12.74
N PHE A 190 -18.67 9.49 -11.80
CA PHE A 190 -18.96 8.07 -12.04
C PHE A 190 -20.39 7.86 -12.54
N PHE A 191 -21.37 8.47 -11.90
CA PHE A 191 -22.78 8.37 -12.34
C PHE A 191 -23.05 9.03 -13.68
N HIS A 192 -22.36 10.12 -14.01
CA HIS A 192 -22.46 10.76 -15.33
C HIS A 192 -21.89 9.89 -16.46
N VAL A 193 -20.81 9.14 -16.18
CA VAL A 193 -20.22 8.23 -17.17
C VAL A 193 -21.09 6.99 -17.36
N VAL A 194 -21.56 6.36 -16.26
CA VAL A 194 -22.38 5.16 -16.32
C VAL A 194 -23.79 5.47 -16.84
N GLY A 195 -24.35 6.63 -16.52
CA GLY A 195 -25.72 7.03 -16.95
C GLY A 195 -25.82 7.50 -18.39
N ARG A 196 -24.70 7.64 -19.13
CA ARG A 196 -24.72 8.02 -20.55
C ARG A 196 -24.84 6.84 -21.53
N ASP A 197 -24.77 5.60 -21.02
CA ASP A 197 -24.91 4.36 -21.80
C ASP A 197 -26.31 3.77 -21.75
N VAL A 198 -27.36 4.61 -21.51
CA VAL A 198 -28.76 4.20 -21.59
C VAL A 198 -29.53 5.08 -22.59
#